data_29815d9bba207d4c3310396a00d477ab
#
_entry.id   29815d9bba207d4c3310396a00d477ab
#
_cell.length_a   1.000
_cell.length_b   1.000
_cell.length_c   1.000
_cell.angle_alpha   90.00
_cell.angle_beta   90.00
_cell.angle_gamma   90.00
#
_symmetry.space_group_name_H-M   'P 1'
#
loop_
_entity.id
_entity.type
_entity.pdbx_description
1 polymer ?
#
loop_
_entity_poly.entity_id
_entity_poly.type
_entity_poly.pdbx_seq_one_letter_code
_entity_poly.pdbx_strand_id
1 'polypeptide(L)'
;MKRYLPWVGWLFSLGAISILLMSARWKLTFDPWYVKEWGRIGWDPNMLPRIASVQLACVVLYLIPQTSVLGVVLMTGYLGGAISQYARMQEPYPILVPLTTCLFAWFGLYLREPRLWTLLPFRRTSTSVSSGATTVPDRF
;
A
#
# COMPACT_ATOMS: atom_id res chain seq x y z
N MET A 1 -18.20 -9.80 16.33
CA MET A 1 -17.05 -9.96 15.44
C MET A 1 -16.52 -8.66 14.82
N LYS A 2 -17.36 -7.67 14.51
CA LYS A 2 -16.92 -6.38 13.88
C LYS A 2 -16.03 -5.48 14.76
N ARG A 3 -15.96 -5.72 16.05
CA ARG A 3 -15.24 -4.88 17.02
C ARG A 3 -13.72 -5.09 17.02
N TYR A 4 -13.24 -6.25 16.56
CA TYR A 4 -11.82 -6.60 16.55
C TYR A 4 -11.12 -6.37 15.19
N LEU A 5 -11.89 -6.20 14.11
CA LEU A 5 -11.35 -5.99 12.76
C LEU A 5 -10.39 -4.79 12.68
N PRO A 6 -10.72 -3.60 13.22
CA PRO A 6 -9.80 -2.46 13.14
C PRO A 6 -8.50 -2.70 13.91
N TRP A 7 -8.52 -3.43 15.02
CA TRP A 7 -7.33 -3.77 15.79
C TRP A 7 -6.38 -4.69 15.01
N VAL A 8 -6.94 -5.69 14.33
CA VAL A 8 -6.17 -6.58 13.44
C VAL A 8 -5.59 -5.77 12.28
N GLY A 9 -6.36 -4.85 11.69
CA GLY A 9 -5.89 -3.94 10.66
C GLY A 9 -4.71 -3.07 11.12
N TRP A 10 -4.75 -2.58 12.36
CA TRP A 10 -3.63 -1.84 12.95
C TRP A 10 -2.39 -2.70 13.14
N LEU A 11 -2.52 -3.96 13.55
CA LEU A 11 -1.38 -4.89 13.68
C LEU A 11 -0.67 -5.10 12.34
N PHE A 12 -1.42 -5.34 11.26
CA PHE A 12 -0.85 -5.47 9.91
C PHE A 12 -0.19 -4.17 9.44
N SER A 13 -0.84 -3.03 9.69
CA SER A 13 -0.28 -1.72 9.35
C SER A 13 1.01 -1.43 10.11
N LEU A 14 1.05 -1.72 11.41
CA LEU A 14 2.26 -1.55 12.24
C LEU A 14 3.39 -2.48 11.79
N GLY A 15 3.08 -3.70 11.38
CA GLY A 15 4.04 -4.63 10.80
C GLY A 15 4.70 -4.05 9.54
N ALA A 16 3.88 -3.58 8.59
CA ALA A 16 4.38 -2.95 7.37
C ALA A 16 5.23 -1.70 7.65
N ILE A 17 4.74 -0.83 8.55
CA ILE A 17 5.43 0.40 8.95
C ILE A 17 6.76 0.08 9.62
N SER A 18 6.81 -0.91 10.52
CA SER A 18 8.04 -1.31 11.21
C SER A 18 9.13 -1.77 10.24
N ILE A 19 8.77 -2.59 9.24
CA ILE A 19 9.69 -3.03 8.21
C ILE A 19 10.23 -1.84 7.41
N LEU A 20 9.36 -0.90 7.04
CA LEU A 20 9.74 0.29 6.29
C LEU A 20 10.62 1.23 7.11
N LEU A 21 10.28 1.49 8.38
CA LEU A 21 11.09 2.35 9.25
C LEU A 21 12.48 1.76 9.50
N MET A 22 12.57 0.44 9.71
CA MET A 22 13.84 -0.24 9.86
C MET A 22 14.70 -0.13 8.60
N SER A 23 14.09 -0.33 7.43
CA SER A 23 14.74 -0.14 6.12
C SER A 23 15.19 1.31 5.90
N ALA A 24 14.35 2.30 6.26
CA ALA A 24 14.71 3.70 6.15
C ALA A 24 15.88 4.08 7.07
N ARG A 25 15.89 3.56 8.29
CA ARG A 25 16.99 3.77 9.22
C ARG A 25 18.31 3.29 8.63
N TRP A 26 18.39 2.08 8.11
CA TRP A 26 19.62 1.54 7.51
C TRP A 26 20.11 2.37 6.32
N LYS A 27 19.17 2.90 5.51
CA LYS A 27 19.52 3.80 4.40
C LYS A 27 20.09 5.13 4.87
N LEU A 28 19.52 5.71 5.94
CA LEU A 28 19.94 7.00 6.50
C LEU A 28 21.28 6.89 7.27
N THR A 29 21.55 5.74 7.88
CA THR A 29 22.81 5.49 8.61
C THR A 29 23.93 5.02 7.71
N PHE A 30 23.71 4.91 6.38
CA PHE A 30 24.69 4.38 5.44
C PHE A 30 25.29 3.04 5.91
N ASP A 31 24.41 2.12 6.33
CA ASP A 31 24.82 0.80 6.77
C ASP A 31 25.71 0.13 5.70
N PRO A 32 26.90 -0.40 6.07
CA PRO A 32 27.87 -0.94 5.09
C PRO A 32 27.27 -2.02 4.20
N TRP A 33 26.36 -2.83 4.72
CA TRP A 33 25.67 -3.85 3.96
C TRP A 33 24.76 -3.23 2.89
N TYR A 34 23.99 -2.20 3.26
CA TYR A 34 23.12 -1.47 2.34
C TYR A 34 23.91 -0.73 1.26
N VAL A 35 25.00 -0.06 1.63
CA VAL A 35 25.87 0.66 0.68
C VAL A 35 26.45 -0.30 -0.35
N LYS A 36 26.94 -1.47 0.10
CA LYS A 36 27.47 -2.51 -0.76
C LYS A 36 26.41 -3.06 -1.72
N GLU A 37 25.19 -3.32 -1.19
CA GLU A 37 24.09 -3.85 -1.97
C GLU A 37 23.64 -2.85 -3.04
N TRP A 38 23.57 -1.55 -2.72
CA TRP A 38 23.23 -0.50 -3.67
C TRP A 38 24.27 -0.33 -4.76
N GLY A 39 25.56 -0.42 -4.42
CA GLY A 39 26.63 -0.46 -5.40
C GLY A 39 26.53 -1.66 -6.34
N ARG A 40 26.13 -2.83 -5.82
CA ARG A 40 25.91 -4.05 -6.61
C ARG A 40 24.76 -3.89 -7.60
N ILE A 41 23.69 -3.19 -7.22
CA ILE A 41 22.54 -2.88 -8.06
C ILE A 41 22.89 -1.82 -9.13
N GLY A 42 24.04 -1.13 -9.00
CA GLY A 42 24.48 -0.08 -9.91
C GLY A 42 23.90 1.31 -9.57
N TRP A 43 23.46 1.52 -8.33
CA TRP A 43 22.98 2.80 -7.87
C TRP A 43 24.04 3.55 -7.05
N ASP A 44 24.07 4.88 -7.19
CA ASP A 44 24.91 5.73 -6.35
C ASP A 44 24.43 5.70 -4.90
N PRO A 45 25.28 5.35 -3.92
CA PRO A 45 24.93 5.38 -2.50
C PRO A 45 24.43 6.75 -2.01
N ASN A 46 24.82 7.85 -2.65
CA ASN A 46 24.34 9.20 -2.34
C ASN A 46 22.81 9.38 -2.60
N MET A 47 22.19 8.47 -3.30
CA MET A 47 20.74 8.42 -3.49
C MET A 47 19.99 7.85 -2.29
N LEU A 48 20.64 7.11 -1.40
CA LEU A 48 20.02 6.46 -0.24
C LEU A 48 19.17 7.41 0.62
N PRO A 49 19.64 8.61 1.02
CA PRO A 49 18.83 9.53 1.82
C PRO A 49 17.60 10.05 1.08
N ARG A 50 17.71 10.28 -0.23
CA ARG A 50 16.58 10.74 -1.05
C ARG A 50 15.49 9.69 -1.13
N ILE A 51 15.87 8.45 -1.34
CA ILE A 51 14.94 7.32 -1.40
C ILE A 51 14.32 7.04 -0.04
N ALA A 52 15.10 7.15 1.04
CA ALA A 52 14.59 7.07 2.40
C ALA A 52 13.58 8.17 2.70
N SER A 53 13.79 9.40 2.22
CA SER A 53 12.85 10.51 2.40
C SER A 53 11.51 10.25 1.69
N VAL A 54 11.54 9.74 0.47
CA VAL A 54 10.32 9.35 -0.26
C VAL A 54 9.60 8.24 0.48
N GLN A 55 10.32 7.24 0.97
CA GLN A 55 9.76 6.14 1.75
C GLN A 55 9.09 6.63 3.03
N LEU A 56 9.73 7.54 3.77
CA LEU A 56 9.15 8.12 4.99
C LEU A 56 7.92 8.98 4.69
N ALA A 57 7.93 9.74 3.60
CA ALA A 57 6.76 10.51 3.16
C ALA A 57 5.56 9.58 2.89
N CYS A 58 5.77 8.45 2.23
CA CYS A 58 4.73 7.44 2.01
C CYS A 58 4.19 6.89 3.34
N VAL A 59 5.06 6.61 4.30
CA VAL A 59 4.66 6.13 5.64
C VAL A 59 3.83 7.19 6.38
N VAL A 60 4.24 8.45 6.35
CA VAL A 60 3.48 9.54 6.98
C VAL A 60 2.10 9.69 6.37
N LEU A 61 1.99 9.71 5.04
CA LEU A 61 0.70 9.77 4.35
C LEU A 61 -0.19 8.56 4.66
N TYR A 62 0.40 7.39 4.81
CA TYR A 62 -0.32 6.17 5.18
C TYR A 62 -0.86 6.19 6.61
N LEU A 63 -0.15 6.84 7.53
CA LEU A 63 -0.56 6.98 8.94
C LEU A 63 -1.73 7.95 9.12
N ILE A 64 -1.82 8.99 8.27
CA ILE A 64 -2.89 9.98 8.34
C ILE A 64 -4.17 9.37 7.72
N PRO A 65 -5.28 9.26 8.48
CA PRO A 65 -6.50 8.59 7.99
C PRO A 65 -7.08 9.21 6.72
N GLN A 66 -6.96 10.53 6.55
CA GLN A 66 -7.50 11.23 5.38
C GLN A 66 -6.71 10.93 4.10
N THR A 67 -5.42 10.64 4.21
CA THR A 67 -4.50 10.40 3.09
C THR A 67 -4.00 8.97 3.01
N SER A 68 -4.52 8.06 3.86
CA SER A 68 -4.04 6.69 3.97
C SER A 68 -4.15 5.89 2.66
N VAL A 69 -5.20 6.12 1.88
CA VAL A 69 -5.37 5.50 0.55
C VAL A 69 -4.30 6.00 -0.42
N LEU A 70 -4.04 7.31 -0.44
CA LEU A 70 -2.96 7.88 -1.24
C LEU A 70 -1.60 7.33 -0.78
N GLY A 71 -1.40 7.25 0.54
CA GLY A 71 -0.20 6.69 1.14
C GLY A 71 0.08 5.25 0.69
N VAL A 72 -0.94 4.36 0.71
CA VAL A 72 -0.75 2.98 0.28
C VAL A 72 -0.50 2.86 -1.22
N VAL A 73 -1.13 3.70 -2.04
CA VAL A 73 -0.90 3.72 -3.50
C VAL A 73 0.53 4.13 -3.81
N LEU A 74 1.02 5.22 -3.20
CA LEU A 74 2.40 5.67 -3.37
C LEU A 74 3.40 4.64 -2.82
N MET A 75 3.10 4.02 -1.69
CA MET A 75 3.89 2.94 -1.11
C MET A 75 3.96 1.72 -2.04
N THR A 76 2.86 1.37 -2.70
CA THR A 76 2.82 0.30 -3.71
C THR A 76 3.73 0.61 -4.90
N GLY A 77 3.72 1.84 -5.39
CA GLY A 77 4.64 2.29 -6.45
C GLY A 77 6.10 2.19 -6.01
N TYR A 78 6.41 2.66 -4.82
CA TYR A 78 7.75 2.59 -4.24
C TYR A 78 8.24 1.13 -4.09
N LEU A 79 7.41 0.26 -3.50
CA LEU A 79 7.74 -1.16 -3.31
C LEU A 79 7.81 -1.91 -4.64
N GLY A 80 6.96 -1.56 -5.61
CA GLY A 80 7.00 -2.08 -6.98
C GLY A 80 8.32 -1.74 -7.68
N GLY A 81 8.85 -0.53 -7.46
CA GLY A 81 10.20 -0.14 -7.89
C GLY A 81 11.29 -1.05 -7.31
N ALA A 82 11.22 -1.34 -6.02
CA ALA A 82 12.15 -2.26 -5.37
C ALA A 82 12.04 -3.69 -5.93
N ILE A 83 10.82 -4.19 -6.12
CA ILE A 83 10.58 -5.50 -6.72
C ILE A 83 11.18 -5.59 -8.13
N SER A 84 10.98 -4.56 -8.96
CA SER A 84 11.49 -4.54 -10.33
C SER A 84 13.03 -4.58 -10.39
N GLN A 85 13.71 -3.95 -9.43
CA GLN A 85 15.17 -3.99 -9.33
C GLN A 85 15.67 -5.42 -9.02
N TYR A 86 15.09 -6.07 -8.04
CA TYR A 86 15.47 -7.45 -7.69
C TYR A 86 15.09 -8.45 -8.79
N ALA A 87 13.95 -8.25 -9.47
CA ALA A 87 13.56 -9.06 -10.61
C ALA A 87 14.57 -8.95 -11.77
N ARG A 88 15.09 -7.73 -12.03
CA ARG A 88 16.15 -7.52 -13.02
C ARG A 88 17.43 -8.26 -12.69
N MET A 89 17.74 -8.44 -11.40
CA MET A 89 18.92 -9.16 -10.94
C MET A 89 18.71 -10.67 -10.87
N GLN A 90 17.52 -11.17 -11.22
CA GLN A 90 17.12 -12.57 -11.13
C GLN A 90 17.28 -13.17 -9.71
N GLU A 91 17.10 -12.33 -8.69
CA GLU A 91 17.14 -12.75 -7.29
C GLU A 91 15.74 -12.81 -6.71
N PRO A 92 15.15 -14.01 -6.55
CA PRO A 92 13.76 -14.15 -6.09
C PRO A 92 13.58 -13.85 -4.60
N TYR A 93 14.58 -14.15 -3.77
CA TYR A 93 14.43 -14.05 -2.32
C TYR A 93 14.22 -12.61 -1.79
N PRO A 94 14.97 -11.59 -2.25
CA PRO A 94 14.76 -10.22 -1.77
C PRO A 94 13.41 -9.62 -2.21
N ILE A 95 12.77 -10.17 -3.24
CA ILE A 95 11.45 -9.72 -3.71
C ILE A 95 10.36 -9.98 -2.67
N LEU A 96 10.50 -11.02 -1.85
CA LEU A 96 9.50 -11.40 -0.86
C LEU A 96 9.29 -10.30 0.19
N VAL A 97 10.34 -9.56 0.57
CA VAL A 97 10.26 -8.50 1.59
C VAL A 97 9.34 -7.35 1.15
N PRO A 98 9.58 -6.68 0.00
CA PRO A 98 8.69 -5.62 -0.45
C PRO A 98 7.30 -6.14 -0.82
N LEU A 99 7.17 -7.38 -1.31
CA LEU A 99 5.87 -7.99 -1.63
C LEU A 99 5.03 -8.20 -0.36
N THR A 100 5.58 -8.83 0.67
CA THR A 100 4.89 -9.04 1.95
C THR A 100 4.55 -7.72 2.63
N THR A 101 5.44 -6.74 2.58
CA THR A 101 5.20 -5.39 3.12
C THR A 101 4.01 -4.72 2.41
N CYS A 102 3.94 -4.83 1.09
CA CYS A 102 2.84 -4.31 0.28
C CYS A 102 1.51 -4.97 0.67
N LEU A 103 1.49 -6.31 0.77
CA LEU A 103 0.30 -7.06 1.20
C LEU A 103 -0.15 -6.65 2.60
N PHE A 104 0.77 -6.53 3.55
CA PHE A 104 0.45 -6.10 4.91
C PHE A 104 -0.11 -4.68 4.95
N ALA A 105 0.43 -3.76 4.15
CA ALA A 105 -0.08 -2.40 4.06
C ALA A 105 -1.52 -2.37 3.50
N TRP A 106 -1.80 -3.12 2.44
CA TRP A 106 -3.13 -3.21 1.84
C TRP A 106 -4.13 -3.91 2.76
N PHE A 107 -3.78 -5.06 3.35
CA PHE A 107 -4.65 -5.74 4.30
C PHE A 107 -4.91 -4.88 5.55
N GLY A 108 -3.88 -4.25 6.08
CA GLY A 108 -4.01 -3.35 7.20
C GLY A 108 -4.98 -2.20 6.94
N LEU A 109 -4.85 -1.57 5.76
CA LEU A 109 -5.75 -0.49 5.36
C LEU A 109 -7.18 -0.99 5.10
N TYR A 110 -7.33 -2.10 4.39
CA TYR A 110 -8.63 -2.69 4.09
C TYR A 110 -9.43 -3.04 5.34
N LEU A 111 -8.77 -3.58 6.36
CA LEU A 111 -9.43 -3.91 7.64
C LEU A 111 -9.74 -2.68 8.49
N ARG A 112 -8.97 -1.61 8.34
CA ARG A 112 -9.09 -0.37 9.12
C ARG A 112 -10.08 0.63 8.53
N GLU A 113 -10.22 0.66 7.19
CA GLU A 113 -10.98 1.67 6.46
C GLU A 113 -12.25 1.06 5.85
N PRO A 114 -13.43 1.21 6.50
CA PRO A 114 -14.69 0.65 5.99
C PRO A 114 -15.10 1.20 4.63
N ARG A 115 -14.65 2.40 4.26
CA ARG A 115 -14.94 3.02 2.96
C ARG A 115 -14.39 2.23 1.79
N LEU A 116 -13.27 1.52 1.99
CA LEU A 116 -12.70 0.65 0.97
C LEU A 116 -13.57 -0.57 0.67
N TRP A 117 -14.38 -1.01 1.63
CA TRP A 117 -15.29 -2.14 1.43
C TRP A 117 -16.40 -1.85 0.42
N THR A 118 -16.75 -0.57 0.24
CA THR A 118 -17.72 -0.14 -0.76
C THR A 118 -17.10 0.10 -2.14
N LEU A 119 -15.79 0.32 -2.21
CA LEU A 119 -15.06 0.62 -3.44
C LEU A 119 -14.32 -0.58 -4.02
N LEU A 120 -13.93 -1.54 -3.19
CA LEU A 120 -13.19 -2.74 -3.55
C LEU A 120 -13.81 -3.98 -2.85
N PRO A 121 -13.89 -5.16 -3.48
CA PRO A 121 -13.41 -5.51 -4.82
C PRO A 121 -14.47 -5.46 -5.91
N PHE A 122 -15.77 -5.27 -5.60
CA PHE A 122 -16.86 -5.35 -6.59
C PHE A 122 -17.76 -4.12 -6.54
N ARG A 123 -17.70 -3.36 -7.61
CA ARG A 123 -18.69 -2.32 -7.89
C ARG A 123 -20.05 -2.99 -8.10
N ARG A 124 -20.91 -2.98 -7.09
CA ARG A 124 -22.34 -3.31 -7.27
C ARG A 124 -22.95 -2.23 -8.13
N THR A 125 -23.17 -2.51 -9.40
CA THR A 125 -24.01 -1.70 -10.27
C THR A 125 -25.43 -1.88 -9.74
N SER A 126 -25.93 -0.89 -9.01
CA SER A 126 -27.37 -0.80 -8.75
C SER A 126 -28.04 -0.45 -10.08
N THR A 127 -28.51 -1.45 -10.79
CA THR A 127 -29.44 -1.25 -11.89
C THR A 127 -30.75 -0.80 -11.24
N SER A 128 -30.98 0.51 -11.18
CA SER A 128 -32.29 1.04 -10.93
C SER A 128 -33.14 0.71 -12.16
N VAL A 129 -33.83 -0.43 -12.11
CA VAL A 129 -34.95 -0.69 -13.01
C VAL A 129 -36.01 0.30 -12.63
N SER A 130 -36.04 1.43 -13.33
CA SER A 130 -37.22 2.31 -13.35
C SER A 130 -38.31 1.52 -14.02
N SER A 131 -39.14 0.85 -13.20
CA SER A 131 -40.44 0.35 -13.61
C SER A 131 -41.37 1.55 -13.78
N GLY A 132 -41.32 2.14 -14.96
CA GLY A 132 -42.35 3.06 -15.41
C GLY A 132 -43.63 2.31 -15.66
N ALA A 133 -44.42 2.09 -14.63
CA ALA A 133 -45.82 1.71 -14.79
C ALA A 133 -46.61 2.96 -15.22
N THR A 134 -46.78 3.12 -16.52
CA THR A 134 -47.74 4.04 -17.11
C THR A 134 -49.12 3.45 -16.88
N THR A 135 -49.80 3.88 -15.84
CA THR A 135 -51.24 3.68 -15.72
C THR A 135 -51.92 4.71 -16.60
N VAL A 136 -52.43 4.25 -17.73
CA VAL A 136 -53.39 5.00 -18.57
C VAL A 136 -54.71 5.04 -17.81
N PRO A 137 -55.29 6.20 -17.52
CA PRO A 137 -56.66 6.24 -17.02
C PRO A 137 -57.66 6.12 -18.20
N ASP A 138 -58.40 5.03 -18.22
CA ASP A 138 -59.59 4.93 -19.02
C ASP A 138 -60.59 5.97 -18.56
N ARG A 139 -60.94 6.87 -19.43
CA ARG A 139 -62.10 7.73 -19.31
C ARG A 139 -63.15 7.30 -20.31
N PHE A 140 -64.28 6.88 -19.77
CA PHE A 140 -65.63 7.10 -20.28
C PHE A 140 -66.54 7.39 -19.12
#